data_68975e65b5aaa9780054bffcfe739377
#
_entry.id   68975e65b5aaa9780054bffcfe739377
#
_cell.length_a   1.000
_cell.length_b   1.000
_cell.length_c   1.000
_cell.angle_alpha   90.00
_cell.angle_beta   90.00
_cell.angle_gamma   90.00
#
_symmetry.space_group_name_H-M   'P 1'
#
loop_
_entity.id
_entity.type
_entity.pdbx_description
1 polymer ?
#
loop_
_entity_poly.entity_id
_entity_poly.type
_entity_poly.pdbx_seq_one_letter_code
_entity_poly.pdbx_strand_id
1 'polypeptide(L)'
;MSEVKVNKISPRTNCGTVQLGDSGDTITIPAGATITNNGTQTGFGRTGTVNWDTTAKTASFTAVSGNGYFVNTTSGAITVTLPATPSAGDIVAIKDYANTWDTNNVTLARNGSNIGGSAVDGTLSIQGLAVTLVYVDATKGWLVTDSGLQSEAPTALYITATGGTVTCCGDYKIHTFTSPGTFTVTCAGNASGSNSVDYLVVAGGGGGGNKRAGGAGAGGLRIGAVTPSPCHSPLVTTGLPVSATAFPITVGGGGAGAGNPQGDNGSNSIFSTITSTGGGGGGNGDANACGVTGGSGGGNGVDSGGPVRTTGAAGNTPPVSPPQGNPGGGTIPTAGGAGGGGGGGATAAGSSQPGPQTGGPGGDGLNVSPVFGTAPQPFYQANVPNNGVSAPGIFAGGGGGGGTPSGGPQSCAGLGGGSRGSYGTIPICNATANTGGGGGGGGCGPVAGTNGGSGIVIIRYKYQ
;
A
#
# COMPACT_ATOMS: atom_id res chain seq x y z
N MET A 1 -50.42 -36.52 45.24
CA MET A 1 -49.80 -35.75 44.19
C MET A 1 -50.39 -36.24 42.89
N SER A 2 -50.86 -35.32 42.04
CA SER A 2 -51.33 -35.65 40.70
C SER A 2 -50.16 -35.54 39.74
N GLU A 3 -49.95 -36.59 38.94
CA GLU A 3 -48.88 -36.60 37.91
C GLU A 3 -49.52 -36.68 36.52
N VAL A 4 -49.06 -35.85 35.57
CA VAL A 4 -49.48 -35.87 34.17
C VAL A 4 -48.28 -36.33 33.35
N LYS A 5 -48.34 -37.51 32.73
CA LYS A 5 -47.29 -38.02 31.83
C LYS A 5 -47.72 -37.83 30.38
N VAL A 6 -47.01 -36.96 29.66
CA VAL A 6 -47.30 -36.65 28.26
C VAL A 6 -46.00 -36.59 27.45
N ASN A 7 -46.04 -36.99 26.18
CA ASN A 7 -44.91 -36.90 25.28
C ASN A 7 -44.79 -35.53 24.63
N LYS A 8 -45.88 -34.74 24.58
CA LYS A 8 -45.94 -33.41 23.98
C LYS A 8 -47.04 -32.58 24.61
N ILE A 9 -46.74 -31.34 24.93
CA ILE A 9 -47.73 -30.31 25.28
C ILE A 9 -47.71 -29.28 24.12
N SER A 10 -48.87 -29.03 23.54
CA SER A 10 -49.03 -28.06 22.46
C SER A 10 -50.24 -27.16 22.75
N PRO A 11 -50.24 -25.89 22.31
CA PRO A 11 -51.42 -25.05 22.44
C PRO A 11 -52.59 -25.62 21.63
N ARG A 12 -53.82 -25.37 22.10
CA ARG A 12 -55.02 -25.84 21.47
C ARG A 12 -55.23 -25.33 20.02
N THR A 13 -54.70 -24.16 19.75
CA THR A 13 -54.74 -23.50 18.43
C THR A 13 -53.34 -23.30 17.90
N ASN A 14 -53.13 -23.41 16.59
CA ASN A 14 -51.86 -23.06 15.96
C ASN A 14 -51.47 -21.61 16.31
N CYS A 15 -50.21 -21.38 16.67
CA CYS A 15 -49.68 -20.09 17.15
C CYS A 15 -50.22 -19.63 18.51
N GLY A 16 -50.84 -20.54 19.31
CA GLY A 16 -51.25 -20.24 20.68
C GLY A 16 -50.11 -20.33 21.70
N THR A 17 -50.36 -19.84 22.91
CA THR A 17 -49.42 -19.92 24.04
C THR A 17 -49.75 -21.17 24.90
N VAL A 18 -48.71 -21.89 25.34
CA VAL A 18 -48.81 -22.85 26.45
C VAL A 18 -48.28 -22.18 27.69
N GLN A 19 -49.13 -21.90 28.65
CA GLN A 19 -48.74 -21.39 29.98
C GLN A 19 -48.47 -22.55 30.91
N LEU A 20 -47.35 -22.55 31.59
CA LEU A 20 -46.97 -23.51 32.65
C LEU A 20 -46.89 -22.73 33.96
N GLY A 21 -47.91 -22.92 34.82
CA GLY A 21 -48.03 -22.23 36.10
C GLY A 21 -48.62 -20.80 36.02
N ASP A 22 -48.97 -20.27 37.15
CA ASP A 22 -49.45 -18.90 37.36
C ASP A 22 -48.41 -18.03 38.08
N SER A 23 -48.71 -16.74 38.30
CA SER A 23 -47.82 -15.84 39.03
C SER A 23 -47.54 -16.36 40.44
N GLY A 24 -46.25 -16.57 40.74
CA GLY A 24 -45.81 -17.14 42.05
C GLY A 24 -45.54 -18.64 42.03
N ASP A 25 -45.92 -19.36 40.97
CA ASP A 25 -45.60 -20.78 40.84
C ASP A 25 -44.12 -21.02 40.50
N THR A 26 -43.60 -22.14 41.00
CA THR A 26 -42.23 -22.60 40.73
C THR A 26 -42.27 -23.81 39.79
N ILE A 27 -41.58 -23.67 38.62
CA ILE A 27 -41.34 -24.78 37.72
C ILE A 27 -39.95 -25.36 37.99
N THR A 28 -39.90 -26.58 38.57
CA THR A 28 -38.63 -27.22 38.90
C THR A 28 -38.19 -28.15 37.77
N ILE A 29 -37.01 -27.92 37.25
CA ILE A 29 -36.32 -28.82 36.34
C ILE A 29 -35.34 -29.66 37.17
N PRO A 30 -35.52 -30.96 37.30
CA PRO A 30 -34.66 -31.77 38.15
C PRO A 30 -33.24 -31.89 37.59
N ALA A 31 -32.28 -32.21 38.45
CA ALA A 31 -30.91 -32.44 38.06
C ALA A 31 -30.80 -33.52 36.98
N GLY A 32 -30.02 -33.24 35.94
CA GLY A 32 -29.85 -34.12 34.78
C GLY A 32 -30.90 -33.96 33.67
N ALA A 33 -31.97 -33.19 33.89
CA ALA A 33 -32.91 -32.83 32.83
C ALA A 33 -32.42 -31.63 32.06
N THR A 34 -32.69 -31.54 30.75
CA THR A 34 -32.28 -30.49 29.86
C THR A 34 -33.49 -29.78 29.26
N ILE A 35 -33.43 -28.43 29.17
CA ILE A 35 -34.35 -27.65 28.37
C ILE A 35 -33.63 -27.26 27.07
N THR A 36 -34.16 -27.73 25.92
CA THR A 36 -33.68 -27.29 24.61
C THR A 36 -34.64 -26.25 24.06
N ASN A 37 -34.16 -25.00 23.90
CA ASN A 37 -34.92 -23.94 23.26
C ASN A 37 -34.39 -23.71 21.83
N ASN A 38 -35.21 -24.05 20.82
CA ASN A 38 -34.90 -23.84 19.41
C ASN A 38 -35.56 -22.56 18.86
N GLY A 39 -36.27 -21.80 19.71
CA GLY A 39 -36.93 -20.56 19.36
C GLY A 39 -36.25 -19.31 19.95
N THR A 40 -36.89 -18.16 19.79
CA THR A 40 -36.44 -16.91 20.42
C THR A 40 -36.75 -16.96 21.91
N GLN A 41 -35.74 -16.72 22.74
CA GLN A 41 -35.86 -16.68 24.20
C GLN A 41 -36.20 -15.23 24.65
N THR A 42 -37.28 -15.08 25.41
CA THR A 42 -37.66 -13.78 25.98
C THR A 42 -37.89 -13.97 27.49
N GLY A 43 -37.12 -13.26 28.33
CA GLY A 43 -37.25 -13.33 29.79
C GLY A 43 -36.81 -14.62 30.47
N PHE A 44 -36.27 -15.58 29.73
CA PHE A 44 -35.81 -16.88 30.26
C PHE A 44 -34.30 -17.04 30.03
N GLY A 45 -33.52 -16.82 31.09
CA GLY A 45 -32.06 -16.84 31.05
C GLY A 45 -31.48 -15.53 30.50
N ARG A 46 -30.16 -15.42 30.49
CA ARG A 46 -29.43 -14.25 30.03
C ARG A 46 -28.89 -14.47 28.61
N THR A 47 -28.98 -13.46 27.77
CA THR A 47 -28.23 -13.37 26.53
C THR A 47 -26.86 -12.77 26.84
N GLY A 48 -25.87 -13.58 27.20
CA GLY A 48 -24.57 -13.15 27.66
C GLY A 48 -24.47 -13.01 29.18
N THR A 49 -23.48 -12.26 29.70
CA THR A 49 -23.17 -12.13 31.13
C THR A 49 -24.23 -11.30 31.86
N VAL A 50 -24.78 -10.27 31.24
CA VAL A 50 -25.83 -9.39 31.75
C VAL A 50 -26.87 -9.11 30.66
N ASN A 51 -28.09 -8.72 31.10
CA ASN A 51 -29.12 -8.20 30.21
C ASN A 51 -28.90 -6.69 30.03
N TRP A 52 -28.44 -6.28 28.84
CA TRP A 52 -28.13 -4.90 28.57
C TRP A 52 -29.40 -4.06 28.35
N ASP A 53 -29.59 -3.02 29.20
CA ASP A 53 -30.54 -1.95 28.94
C ASP A 53 -29.90 -0.99 27.93
N THR A 54 -30.37 -1.00 26.70
CA THR A 54 -29.82 -0.18 25.60
C THR A 54 -30.26 1.28 25.67
N THR A 55 -31.15 1.64 26.60
CA THR A 55 -31.52 3.03 26.85
C THR A 55 -30.50 3.68 27.78
N ALA A 56 -29.70 4.61 27.24
CA ALA A 56 -28.66 5.28 28.00
C ALA A 56 -29.23 6.03 29.22
N LYS A 57 -28.65 5.79 30.40
CA LYS A 57 -29.02 6.49 31.66
C LYS A 57 -28.37 7.85 31.70
N THR A 58 -29.18 8.89 31.80
CA THR A 58 -28.77 10.30 31.87
C THR A 58 -28.98 10.94 33.25
N ALA A 59 -29.45 10.17 34.21
CA ALA A 59 -29.67 10.58 35.62
C ALA A 59 -29.28 9.41 36.56
N SER A 60 -29.08 9.74 37.86
CA SER A 60 -28.77 8.76 38.89
C SER A 60 -29.90 7.72 39.03
N PHE A 61 -29.53 6.46 39.25
CA PHE A 61 -30.46 5.32 39.31
C PHE A 61 -29.94 4.22 40.22
N THR A 62 -30.84 3.28 40.58
CA THR A 62 -30.48 2.05 41.28
C THR A 62 -30.38 0.94 40.29
N ALA A 63 -29.23 0.24 40.26
CA ALA A 63 -28.99 -0.90 39.42
C ALA A 63 -29.72 -2.15 39.92
N VAL A 64 -30.17 -2.98 39.02
CA VAL A 64 -30.82 -4.26 39.30
C VAL A 64 -29.85 -5.39 38.92
N SER A 65 -29.74 -6.41 39.81
CA SER A 65 -28.92 -7.59 39.55
C SER A 65 -29.30 -8.25 38.22
N GLY A 66 -28.30 -8.68 37.49
CA GLY A 66 -28.45 -9.30 36.17
C GLY A 66 -28.44 -8.34 34.99
N ASN A 67 -28.45 -7.03 35.23
CA ASN A 67 -28.51 -6.02 34.17
C ASN A 67 -27.18 -5.31 33.92
N GLY A 68 -27.00 -4.88 32.67
CA GLY A 68 -25.96 -3.96 32.23
C GLY A 68 -26.56 -2.63 31.77
N TYR A 69 -25.84 -1.53 31.98
CA TYR A 69 -26.33 -0.19 31.71
C TYR A 69 -25.29 0.64 30.94
N PHE A 70 -25.75 1.37 29.95
CA PHE A 70 -24.99 2.46 29.32
C PHE A 70 -25.26 3.75 30.09
N VAL A 71 -24.20 4.40 30.64
CA VAL A 71 -24.33 5.60 31.47
C VAL A 71 -23.73 6.79 30.75
N ASN A 72 -24.55 7.79 30.46
CA ASN A 72 -24.19 9.01 29.72
C ASN A 72 -24.06 10.19 30.69
N THR A 73 -22.83 10.58 30.99
CA THR A 73 -22.50 11.67 31.88
C THR A 73 -22.24 13.00 31.19
N THR A 74 -22.63 13.15 29.90
CA THR A 74 -22.40 14.39 29.14
C THR A 74 -22.94 15.64 29.87
N SER A 75 -24.08 15.52 30.56
CA SER A 75 -24.73 16.64 31.27
C SER A 75 -24.31 16.82 32.75
N GLY A 76 -23.48 15.92 33.29
CA GLY A 76 -23.04 15.95 34.68
C GLY A 76 -22.77 14.57 35.28
N ALA A 77 -22.17 14.54 36.45
CA ALA A 77 -21.88 13.32 37.20
C ALA A 77 -23.15 12.53 37.56
N ILE A 78 -23.09 11.22 37.51
CA ILE A 78 -24.20 10.29 37.78
C ILE A 78 -23.81 9.33 38.90
N THR A 79 -24.76 9.07 39.83
CA THR A 79 -24.61 8.02 40.84
C THR A 79 -25.37 6.78 40.39
N VAL A 80 -24.68 5.65 40.33
CA VAL A 80 -25.24 4.31 40.14
C VAL A 80 -25.25 3.63 41.51
N THR A 81 -26.43 3.43 42.08
CA THR A 81 -26.60 2.76 43.35
C THR A 81 -26.68 1.24 43.14
N LEU A 82 -25.79 0.49 43.77
CA LEU A 82 -25.78 -0.97 43.70
C LEU A 82 -26.97 -1.58 44.49
N PRO A 83 -27.40 -2.84 44.19
CA PRO A 83 -28.48 -3.52 44.93
C PRO A 83 -28.23 -3.53 46.44
N ALA A 84 -29.27 -3.26 47.24
CA ALA A 84 -29.18 -3.12 48.71
C ALA A 84 -28.93 -4.45 49.43
N THR A 85 -29.51 -5.55 48.93
CA THR A 85 -29.42 -6.88 49.52
C THR A 85 -28.98 -7.89 48.47
N PRO A 86 -27.72 -7.81 48.01
CA PRO A 86 -27.24 -8.72 46.98
C PRO A 86 -27.00 -10.13 47.52
N SER A 87 -27.21 -11.11 46.67
CA SER A 87 -26.87 -12.51 46.90
C SER A 87 -25.58 -12.88 46.16
N ALA A 88 -24.83 -13.87 46.66
CA ALA A 88 -23.62 -14.33 45.98
C ALA A 88 -23.94 -14.74 44.53
N GLY A 89 -23.15 -14.21 43.58
CA GLY A 89 -23.36 -14.39 42.16
C GLY A 89 -24.21 -13.31 41.49
N ASP A 90 -24.75 -12.35 42.23
CA ASP A 90 -25.38 -11.16 41.64
C ASP A 90 -24.36 -10.36 40.80
N ILE A 91 -24.80 -9.84 39.67
CA ILE A 91 -23.93 -9.20 38.68
C ILE A 91 -24.53 -7.88 38.22
N VAL A 92 -23.69 -6.87 38.07
CA VAL A 92 -24.04 -5.58 37.49
C VAL A 92 -22.93 -5.15 36.53
N ALA A 93 -23.28 -4.74 35.31
CA ALA A 93 -22.32 -4.18 34.38
C ALA A 93 -22.67 -2.72 34.03
N ILE A 94 -21.65 -1.92 33.79
CA ILE A 94 -21.79 -0.49 33.51
C ILE A 94 -20.79 -0.11 32.42
N LYS A 95 -21.24 0.67 31.43
CA LYS A 95 -20.42 1.15 30.31
C LYS A 95 -20.56 2.65 30.13
N ASP A 96 -19.42 3.34 29.95
CA ASP A 96 -19.41 4.74 29.51
C ASP A 96 -20.00 4.85 28.10
N TYR A 97 -21.15 5.54 28.02
CA TYR A 97 -21.88 5.71 26.74
C TYR A 97 -21.24 6.74 25.83
N ALA A 98 -20.83 7.88 26.40
CA ALA A 98 -20.42 9.08 25.67
C ALA A 98 -18.92 9.38 25.76
N ASN A 99 -18.13 8.51 26.39
CA ASN A 99 -16.70 8.71 26.66
C ASN A 99 -16.44 10.01 27.46
N THR A 100 -17.22 10.23 28.54
CA THR A 100 -17.20 11.46 29.34
C THR A 100 -16.97 11.23 30.84
N TRP A 101 -16.65 9.98 31.27
CA TRP A 101 -16.43 9.71 32.69
C TRP A 101 -15.15 10.33 33.26
N ASP A 102 -14.20 10.69 32.44
CA ASP A 102 -13.00 11.46 32.83
C ASP A 102 -13.31 12.92 33.19
N THR A 103 -14.36 13.48 32.61
CA THR A 103 -14.82 14.85 32.86
C THR A 103 -15.92 14.89 33.93
N ASN A 104 -16.90 14.00 33.84
CA ASN A 104 -18.02 13.85 34.75
C ASN A 104 -18.08 12.41 35.27
N ASN A 105 -17.54 12.16 36.44
CA ASN A 105 -17.37 10.81 36.96
C ASN A 105 -18.70 10.11 37.29
N VAL A 106 -18.67 8.77 37.24
CA VAL A 106 -19.74 7.94 37.81
C VAL A 106 -19.35 7.54 39.23
N THR A 107 -20.24 7.78 40.20
CA THR A 107 -20.13 7.24 41.56
C THR A 107 -20.89 5.92 41.65
N LEU A 108 -20.22 4.83 42.05
CA LEU A 108 -20.83 3.57 42.42
C LEU A 108 -21.17 3.60 43.91
N ALA A 109 -22.39 3.94 44.22
CA ALA A 109 -22.86 3.92 45.62
C ALA A 109 -23.05 2.47 46.07
N ARG A 110 -22.32 2.07 47.11
CA ARG A 110 -22.23 0.69 47.60
C ARG A 110 -23.52 0.17 48.27
N ASN A 111 -24.40 1.05 48.65
CA ASN A 111 -25.72 0.75 49.24
C ASN A 111 -25.67 -0.30 50.36
N GLY A 112 -24.75 -0.14 51.32
CA GLY A 112 -24.59 -1.02 52.47
C GLY A 112 -23.58 -2.16 52.29
N SER A 113 -23.31 -2.62 51.06
CA SER A 113 -22.32 -3.69 50.78
C SER A 113 -20.92 -3.13 50.57
N ASN A 114 -19.88 -3.91 50.80
CA ASN A 114 -18.51 -3.53 50.45
C ASN A 114 -18.26 -3.53 48.95
N ILE A 115 -17.28 -2.76 48.49
CA ILE A 115 -16.70 -2.84 47.15
C ILE A 115 -15.21 -3.12 47.33
N GLY A 116 -14.74 -4.26 46.81
CA GLY A 116 -13.34 -4.68 46.92
C GLY A 116 -12.88 -4.94 48.38
N GLY A 117 -13.80 -5.21 49.28
CA GLY A 117 -13.54 -5.36 50.72
C GLY A 117 -13.53 -4.04 51.50
N SER A 118 -13.81 -2.92 50.86
CA SER A 118 -13.82 -1.57 51.50
C SER A 118 -15.23 -1.03 51.61
N ALA A 119 -15.54 -0.39 52.76
CA ALA A 119 -16.83 0.25 53.00
C ALA A 119 -16.85 1.69 52.45
N VAL A 120 -16.41 1.87 51.20
CA VAL A 120 -16.36 3.16 50.50
C VAL A 120 -17.03 3.03 49.13
N ASP A 121 -17.66 4.11 48.66
CA ASP A 121 -18.23 4.17 47.33
C ASP A 121 -17.12 4.18 46.28
N GLY A 122 -17.35 3.51 45.16
CA GLY A 122 -16.42 3.49 44.03
C GLY A 122 -16.58 4.72 43.13
N THR A 123 -15.49 5.13 42.47
CA THR A 123 -15.51 6.19 41.46
C THR A 123 -14.98 5.64 40.14
N LEU A 124 -15.76 5.79 39.06
CA LEU A 124 -15.34 5.48 37.71
C LEU A 124 -15.06 6.80 36.98
N SER A 125 -13.77 7.02 36.64
CA SER A 125 -13.26 8.29 36.11
C SER A 125 -12.38 8.10 34.87
N ILE A 126 -12.48 6.97 34.21
CA ILE A 126 -11.69 6.67 33.02
C ILE A 126 -12.58 6.72 31.78
N GLN A 127 -12.19 7.52 30.80
CA GLN A 127 -12.88 7.66 29.55
C GLN A 127 -13.07 6.32 28.83
N GLY A 128 -14.30 6.02 28.41
CA GLY A 128 -14.63 4.81 27.66
C GLY A 128 -14.58 3.51 28.46
N LEU A 129 -14.54 3.58 29.79
CA LEU A 129 -14.47 2.41 30.66
C LEU A 129 -15.77 1.58 30.60
N ALA A 130 -15.62 0.27 30.65
CA ALA A 130 -16.66 -0.69 31.00
C ALA A 130 -16.21 -1.48 32.24
N VAL A 131 -17.11 -1.78 33.14
CA VAL A 131 -16.83 -2.66 34.30
C VAL A 131 -17.99 -3.63 34.53
N THR A 132 -17.63 -4.85 34.89
CA THR A 132 -18.57 -5.85 35.38
C THR A 132 -18.23 -6.19 36.83
N LEU A 133 -19.23 -6.07 37.70
CA LEU A 133 -19.10 -6.35 39.12
C LEU A 133 -19.93 -7.60 39.46
N VAL A 134 -19.36 -8.47 40.29
CA VAL A 134 -20.04 -9.64 40.85
C VAL A 134 -19.99 -9.53 42.37
N TYR A 135 -21.13 -9.72 43.03
CA TYR A 135 -21.18 -9.82 44.47
C TYR A 135 -20.75 -11.23 44.92
N VAL A 136 -19.79 -11.31 45.83
CA VAL A 136 -19.21 -12.57 46.29
C VAL A 136 -19.73 -12.92 47.68
N ASP A 137 -19.53 -12.05 48.67
CA ASP A 137 -19.88 -12.26 50.04
C ASP A 137 -19.96 -10.94 50.83
N ALA A 138 -20.35 -10.96 52.10
CA ALA A 138 -20.43 -9.76 52.93
C ALA A 138 -19.06 -9.10 53.27
N THR A 139 -17.96 -9.85 53.18
CA THR A 139 -16.62 -9.37 53.51
C THR A 139 -16.01 -8.60 52.34
N LYS A 140 -16.01 -9.20 51.16
CA LYS A 140 -15.46 -8.63 49.94
C LYS A 140 -16.46 -7.75 49.20
N GLY A 141 -17.74 -8.08 49.30
CA GLY A 141 -18.81 -7.35 48.64
C GLY A 141 -18.77 -7.54 47.13
N TRP A 142 -18.83 -6.44 46.38
CA TRP A 142 -18.76 -6.38 44.94
C TRP A 142 -17.31 -6.36 44.48
N LEU A 143 -16.94 -7.31 43.61
CA LEU A 143 -15.63 -7.38 42.96
C LEU A 143 -15.74 -7.12 41.46
N VAL A 144 -14.80 -6.36 40.92
CA VAL A 144 -14.66 -6.22 39.47
C VAL A 144 -14.09 -7.53 38.92
N THR A 145 -14.81 -8.16 38.01
CA THR A 145 -14.42 -9.42 37.37
C THR A 145 -13.98 -9.21 35.93
N ASP A 146 -14.40 -8.12 35.32
CA ASP A 146 -14.04 -7.74 33.96
C ASP A 146 -14.05 -6.22 33.82
N SER A 147 -13.04 -5.67 33.14
CA SER A 147 -12.94 -4.26 32.80
C SER A 147 -12.27 -4.09 31.45
N GLY A 148 -12.72 -3.11 30.66
CA GLY A 148 -12.16 -2.82 29.35
C GLY A 148 -12.41 -1.38 28.94
N LEU A 149 -11.54 -0.87 28.05
CA LEU A 149 -11.67 0.47 27.48
C LEU A 149 -12.20 0.39 26.06
N GLN A 150 -12.97 1.41 25.66
CA GLN A 150 -13.39 1.53 24.26
C GLN A 150 -12.19 1.66 23.30
N SER A 151 -11.08 2.19 23.79
CA SER A 151 -9.82 2.27 23.03
C SER A 151 -9.19 0.91 22.73
N GLU A 152 -9.59 -0.15 23.43
CA GLU A 152 -9.17 -1.54 23.17
C GLU A 152 -9.98 -2.19 22.05
N ALA A 153 -11.11 -1.60 21.66
CA ALA A 153 -11.85 -2.07 20.49
C ALA A 153 -11.02 -1.85 19.22
N PRO A 154 -10.98 -2.81 18.28
CA PRO A 154 -10.24 -2.65 17.05
C PRO A 154 -10.83 -1.49 16.24
N THR A 155 -10.14 -0.36 16.25
CA THR A 155 -10.45 0.80 15.42
C THR A 155 -9.53 0.83 14.20
N ALA A 156 -10.04 1.28 13.06
CA ALA A 156 -9.21 1.48 11.88
C ALA A 156 -8.24 2.64 12.13
N LEU A 157 -6.94 2.34 12.16
CA LEU A 157 -5.88 3.33 12.19
C LEU A 157 -5.21 3.36 10.83
N TYR A 158 -5.01 4.56 10.32
CA TYR A 158 -4.43 4.78 9.00
C TYR A 158 -3.01 5.32 9.11
N ILE A 159 -2.22 5.07 8.05
CA ILE A 159 -0.88 5.61 7.93
C ILE A 159 -0.95 7.14 7.92
N THR A 160 -0.05 7.77 8.68
CA THR A 160 0.22 9.20 8.60
C THR A 160 1.70 9.40 8.35
N ALA A 161 2.04 10.15 7.30
CA ALA A 161 3.42 10.37 6.92
C ALA A 161 3.63 11.77 6.33
N THR A 162 4.90 12.19 6.27
CA THR A 162 5.37 13.44 5.67
C THR A 162 6.52 13.18 4.72
N GLY A 163 6.88 14.18 3.90
CA GLY A 163 8.01 14.14 2.96
C GLY A 163 7.59 14.14 1.51
N GLY A 164 8.45 14.63 0.63
CA GLY A 164 8.18 14.78 -0.79
C GLY A 164 7.04 15.77 -1.11
N THR A 165 6.58 15.77 -2.34
CA THR A 165 5.36 16.49 -2.73
C THR A 165 4.14 15.61 -2.46
N VAL A 166 3.20 16.10 -1.64
CA VAL A 166 2.02 15.35 -1.20
C VAL A 166 0.80 15.76 -2.01
N THR A 167 0.09 14.77 -2.53
CA THR A 167 -1.21 14.93 -3.19
C THR A 167 -2.22 13.93 -2.67
N CYS A 168 -3.52 14.24 -2.77
CA CYS A 168 -4.60 13.34 -2.36
C CYS A 168 -5.40 12.92 -3.60
N CYS A 169 -5.78 11.65 -3.65
CA CYS A 169 -6.64 11.10 -4.69
C CYS A 169 -7.62 10.11 -4.05
N GLY A 170 -8.88 10.54 -3.86
CA GLY A 170 -9.86 9.78 -3.09
C GLY A 170 -9.35 9.49 -1.67
N ASP A 171 -9.44 8.24 -1.23
CA ASP A 171 -9.00 7.79 0.10
C ASP A 171 -7.47 7.62 0.22
N TYR A 172 -6.70 8.06 -0.78
CA TYR A 172 -5.25 7.85 -0.82
C TYR A 172 -4.45 9.15 -0.74
N LYS A 173 -3.37 9.13 0.02
CA LYS A 173 -2.27 10.10 -0.04
C LYS A 173 -1.13 9.55 -0.87
N ILE A 174 -0.53 10.43 -1.67
CA ILE A 174 0.55 10.10 -2.59
C ILE A 174 1.70 11.05 -2.30
N HIS A 175 2.88 10.49 -2.02
CA HIS A 175 4.13 11.21 -1.83
C HIS A 175 5.02 10.99 -3.04
N THR A 176 5.44 12.08 -3.69
CA THR A 176 6.29 12.05 -4.88
C THR A 176 7.64 12.66 -4.57
N PHE A 177 8.71 11.95 -4.91
CA PHE A 177 10.10 12.37 -4.76
C PHE A 177 10.77 12.40 -6.13
N THR A 178 11.16 13.58 -6.58
CA THR A 178 11.93 13.81 -7.81
C THR A 178 13.40 14.16 -7.52
N SER A 179 13.77 14.20 -6.24
CA SER A 179 15.11 14.38 -5.71
C SER A 179 15.25 13.61 -4.39
N PRO A 180 16.47 13.34 -3.89
CA PRO A 180 16.66 12.69 -2.59
C PRO A 180 15.92 13.43 -1.47
N GLY A 181 15.39 12.65 -0.50
CA GLY A 181 14.61 13.19 0.60
C GLY A 181 14.34 12.13 1.68
N THR A 182 13.31 12.35 2.48
CA THR A 182 12.92 11.41 3.54
C THR A 182 11.40 11.26 3.55
N PHE A 183 10.93 10.01 3.54
CA PHE A 183 9.54 9.66 3.83
C PHE A 183 9.44 9.30 5.31
N THR A 184 8.82 10.15 6.13
CA THR A 184 8.72 9.96 7.57
C THR A 184 7.31 9.51 7.95
N VAL A 185 7.18 8.27 8.40
CA VAL A 185 5.93 7.72 8.92
C VAL A 185 5.82 8.07 10.40
N THR A 186 4.79 8.84 10.78
CA THR A 186 4.52 9.23 12.16
C THR A 186 3.49 8.31 12.84
N CYS A 187 2.60 7.71 12.05
CA CYS A 187 1.69 6.65 12.50
C CYS A 187 1.69 5.53 11.45
N ALA A 188 1.99 4.31 11.87
CA ALA A 188 2.05 3.15 10.96
C ALA A 188 0.67 2.57 10.63
N GLY A 189 -0.40 3.04 11.30
CA GLY A 189 -1.72 2.46 11.14
C GLY A 189 -1.84 1.04 11.69
N ASN A 190 -2.87 0.32 11.26
CA ASN A 190 -3.09 -1.09 11.63
C ASN A 190 -3.77 -1.87 10.49
N ALA A 191 -3.97 -3.18 10.70
CA ALA A 191 -4.58 -4.05 9.70
C ALA A 191 -6.05 -3.71 9.38
N SER A 192 -6.77 -3.05 10.32
CA SER A 192 -8.15 -2.62 10.11
C SER A 192 -8.27 -1.34 9.28
N GLY A 193 -7.21 -0.53 9.25
CA GLY A 193 -7.08 0.67 8.42
C GLY A 193 -6.10 0.46 7.28
N SER A 194 -4.85 0.91 7.47
CA SER A 194 -3.76 0.66 6.53
C SER A 194 -2.44 0.58 7.29
N ASN A 195 -1.57 -0.36 6.95
CA ASN A 195 -0.24 -0.54 7.55
C ASN A 195 0.85 -0.84 6.50
N SER A 196 0.49 -0.74 5.25
CA SER A 196 1.38 -0.99 4.11
C SER A 196 1.18 0.06 3.03
N VAL A 197 2.19 0.29 2.22
CA VAL A 197 2.17 1.29 1.15
C VAL A 197 2.32 0.63 -0.21
N ASP A 198 1.67 1.20 -1.23
CA ASP A 198 2.01 0.98 -2.62
C ASP A 198 3.27 1.81 -2.93
N TYR A 199 4.13 1.29 -3.79
CA TYR A 199 5.35 2.01 -4.17
C TYR A 199 5.67 1.86 -5.65
N LEU A 200 6.30 2.88 -6.20
CA LEU A 200 7.00 2.86 -7.47
C LEU A 200 8.40 3.46 -7.24
N VAL A 201 9.42 2.70 -7.57
CA VAL A 201 10.83 3.13 -7.52
C VAL A 201 11.41 2.97 -8.90
N VAL A 202 11.73 4.08 -9.55
CA VAL A 202 12.34 4.12 -10.87
C VAL A 202 13.70 4.77 -10.77
N ALA A 203 14.74 4.09 -11.21
CA ALA A 203 16.11 4.59 -11.25
C ALA A 203 16.33 5.55 -12.42
N GLY A 204 17.46 6.25 -12.46
CA GLY A 204 17.86 7.05 -13.61
C GLY A 204 18.17 6.18 -14.82
N GLY A 205 17.76 6.60 -16.02
CA GLY A 205 18.13 5.95 -17.29
C GLY A 205 19.60 6.22 -17.66
N GLY A 206 20.20 5.34 -18.47
CA GLY A 206 21.55 5.53 -18.98
C GLY A 206 21.62 6.64 -20.05
N GLY A 207 22.82 7.13 -20.35
CA GLY A 207 23.10 8.03 -21.46
C GLY A 207 23.36 7.28 -22.77
N GLY A 208 22.95 7.84 -23.91
CA GLY A 208 23.18 7.27 -25.24
C GLY A 208 24.67 7.36 -25.65
N GLY A 209 25.10 6.42 -26.48
CA GLY A 209 26.46 6.44 -27.06
C GLY A 209 26.63 7.47 -28.21
N ASN A 210 27.84 7.61 -28.73
CA ASN A 210 28.19 8.54 -29.83
C ASN A 210 28.48 7.76 -31.13
N LYS A 211 28.22 8.34 -32.31
CA LYS A 211 28.56 7.82 -33.67
C LYS A 211 27.89 6.47 -34.00
N ARG A 212 26.74 6.49 -34.63
CA ARG A 212 25.97 5.25 -34.96
C ARG A 212 25.81 4.33 -33.76
N ALA A 213 25.47 4.97 -32.65
CA ALA A 213 25.57 4.41 -31.33
C ALA A 213 24.31 3.67 -30.86
N GLY A 214 24.48 2.84 -29.87
CA GLY A 214 23.36 2.27 -29.16
C GLY A 214 22.59 3.28 -28.35
N GLY A 215 21.26 3.12 -28.30
CA GLY A 215 20.41 3.80 -27.30
C GLY A 215 20.65 3.22 -25.91
N ALA A 216 20.48 4.03 -24.89
CA ALA A 216 20.68 3.62 -23.51
C ALA A 216 19.48 2.85 -22.93
N GLY A 217 19.74 1.97 -21.99
CA GLY A 217 18.74 1.30 -21.21
C GLY A 217 18.00 2.27 -20.27
N ALA A 218 16.73 2.00 -20.04
CA ALA A 218 15.96 2.67 -19.00
C ALA A 218 16.47 2.32 -17.60
N GLY A 219 16.23 3.17 -16.65
CA GLY A 219 16.38 2.84 -15.22
C GLY A 219 15.55 1.64 -14.82
N GLY A 220 16.06 0.82 -13.92
CA GLY A 220 15.30 -0.29 -13.35
C GLY A 220 14.01 0.23 -12.70
N LEU A 221 12.93 -0.55 -12.82
CA LEU A 221 11.63 -0.22 -12.26
C LEU A 221 11.19 -1.30 -11.27
N ARG A 222 10.85 -0.90 -10.06
CA ARG A 222 10.27 -1.75 -9.03
C ARG A 222 8.94 -1.16 -8.58
N ILE A 223 7.90 -1.99 -8.55
CA ILE A 223 6.54 -1.58 -8.23
C ILE A 223 5.87 -2.59 -7.32
N GLY A 224 5.12 -2.12 -6.32
CA GLY A 224 4.32 -2.96 -5.43
C GLY A 224 2.97 -2.33 -5.13
N ALA A 225 1.97 -3.18 -4.89
CA ALA A 225 0.62 -2.77 -4.52
C ALA A 225 0.17 -3.56 -3.28
N VAL A 226 -0.49 -2.88 -2.33
CA VAL A 226 -1.05 -3.50 -1.11
C VAL A 226 -2.09 -4.56 -1.48
N THR A 227 -2.86 -4.28 -2.51
CA THR A 227 -3.85 -5.22 -3.08
C THR A 227 -3.48 -5.53 -4.53
N PRO A 228 -2.56 -6.48 -4.79
CA PRO A 228 -2.26 -6.90 -6.14
C PRO A 228 -3.53 -7.47 -6.81
N SER A 229 -3.75 -7.09 -8.06
CA SER A 229 -4.88 -7.57 -8.87
C SER A 229 -4.36 -8.40 -10.05
N PRO A 230 -5.10 -9.43 -10.51
CA PRO A 230 -4.77 -10.15 -11.73
C PRO A 230 -4.67 -9.27 -12.99
N CYS A 231 -5.30 -8.09 -12.95
CA CYS A 231 -5.20 -7.08 -14.02
C CYS A 231 -3.92 -6.25 -13.96
N HIS A 232 -3.12 -6.38 -12.89
CA HIS A 232 -1.83 -5.73 -12.81
C HIS A 232 -0.79 -6.48 -13.64
N SER A 233 0.25 -5.75 -14.09
CA SER A 233 1.42 -6.38 -14.70
C SER A 233 2.04 -7.42 -13.77
N PRO A 234 2.60 -8.53 -14.29
CA PRO A 234 3.34 -9.51 -13.49
C PRO A 234 4.58 -8.90 -12.79
N LEU A 235 4.98 -7.69 -13.15
CA LEU A 235 6.03 -6.94 -12.46
C LEU A 235 5.59 -6.35 -11.13
N VAL A 236 4.28 -6.27 -10.83
CA VAL A 236 3.74 -5.72 -9.58
C VAL A 236 3.86 -6.76 -8.46
N THR A 237 4.62 -6.41 -7.43
CA THR A 237 4.76 -7.22 -6.21
C THR A 237 3.75 -6.80 -5.14
N THR A 238 3.82 -7.39 -3.95
CA THR A 238 3.07 -6.93 -2.78
C THR A 238 3.55 -5.56 -2.32
N GLY A 239 2.65 -4.80 -1.68
CA GLY A 239 3.01 -3.54 -1.02
C GLY A 239 4.02 -3.74 0.11
N LEU A 240 4.64 -2.65 0.54
CA LEU A 240 5.65 -2.65 1.59
C LEU A 240 5.01 -2.31 2.94
N PRO A 241 5.08 -3.18 3.96
CA PRO A 241 4.73 -2.82 5.33
C PRO A 241 5.63 -1.71 5.86
N VAL A 242 5.07 -0.76 6.60
CA VAL A 242 5.82 0.35 7.19
C VAL A 242 5.69 0.39 8.70
N SER A 243 6.73 0.90 9.37
CA SER A 243 6.75 1.22 10.80
C SER A 243 6.81 2.74 11.00
N ALA A 244 6.51 3.22 12.20
CA ALA A 244 6.61 4.64 12.55
C ALA A 244 8.10 5.04 12.67
N THR A 245 8.71 5.31 11.51
CA THR A 245 10.13 5.68 11.37
C THR A 245 10.35 6.52 10.11
N ALA A 246 11.57 7.03 9.96
CA ALA A 246 12.01 7.76 8.78
C ALA A 246 12.66 6.79 7.78
N PHE A 247 12.22 6.85 6.54
CA PHE A 247 12.77 6.10 5.40
C PHE A 247 13.52 7.06 4.48
N PRO A 248 14.86 6.96 4.40
CA PRO A 248 15.61 7.74 3.42
C PRO A 248 15.21 7.35 2.00
N ILE A 249 15.03 8.36 1.15
CA ILE A 249 14.74 8.21 -0.27
C ILE A 249 15.93 8.68 -1.08
N THR A 250 16.43 7.82 -1.97
CA THR A 250 17.39 8.19 -3.00
C THR A 250 16.69 8.20 -4.36
N VAL A 251 16.88 9.26 -5.13
CA VAL A 251 16.40 9.37 -6.50
C VAL A 251 17.61 9.46 -7.43
N GLY A 252 17.75 8.51 -8.34
CA GLY A 252 18.88 8.40 -9.24
C GLY A 252 18.84 9.43 -10.35
N GLY A 253 19.98 10.05 -10.65
CA GLY A 253 20.18 10.90 -11.82
C GLY A 253 20.30 10.08 -13.10
N GLY A 254 19.92 10.64 -14.23
CA GLY A 254 20.21 10.07 -15.55
C GLY A 254 21.71 10.12 -15.87
N GLY A 255 22.20 9.10 -16.62
CA GLY A 255 23.55 9.04 -17.12
C GLY A 255 23.80 10.10 -18.21
N ALA A 256 25.02 10.61 -18.29
CA ALA A 256 25.40 11.54 -19.34
C ALA A 256 25.49 10.85 -20.71
N GLY A 257 25.00 11.51 -21.73
CA GLY A 257 25.22 11.10 -23.12
C GLY A 257 26.67 11.27 -23.50
N ALA A 258 27.22 10.29 -24.22
CA ALA A 258 28.66 10.24 -24.46
C ALA A 258 29.19 11.25 -25.45
N GLY A 259 30.32 11.88 -25.06
CA GLY A 259 31.31 12.33 -26.01
C GLY A 259 32.22 11.19 -26.53
N ASN A 260 32.74 10.31 -25.69
CA ASN A 260 33.55 9.10 -25.94
C ASN A 260 33.98 8.53 -24.57
N PRO A 261 34.01 7.20 -24.28
CA PRO A 261 33.91 6.11 -25.24
C PRO A 261 32.49 5.49 -25.37
N GLN A 262 31.58 5.68 -24.45
CA GLN A 262 30.19 5.18 -24.45
C GLN A 262 29.34 6.02 -23.48
N GLY A 263 28.03 5.88 -23.50
CA GLY A 263 27.16 6.59 -22.54
C GLY A 263 27.36 6.12 -21.10
N ASP A 264 27.18 7.02 -20.16
CA ASP A 264 27.25 6.67 -18.72
C ASP A 264 26.02 5.91 -18.26
N ASN A 265 26.19 5.10 -17.24
CA ASN A 265 25.06 4.49 -16.55
C ASN A 265 24.28 5.55 -15.77
N GLY A 266 22.97 5.36 -15.63
CA GLY A 266 22.16 6.06 -14.65
C GLY A 266 22.50 5.66 -13.20
N SER A 267 22.02 6.43 -12.25
CA SER A 267 22.20 6.15 -10.83
C SER A 267 20.97 5.43 -10.24
N ASN A 268 21.17 4.71 -9.14
CA ASN A 268 20.13 3.94 -8.46
C ASN A 268 19.12 4.84 -7.76
N SER A 269 17.87 4.37 -7.67
CA SER A 269 16.85 4.90 -6.75
C SER A 269 16.57 3.89 -5.65
N ILE A 270 16.34 4.39 -4.42
CA ILE A 270 16.18 3.53 -3.24
C ILE A 270 15.01 4.03 -2.38
N PHE A 271 14.16 3.11 -1.99
CA PHE A 271 13.16 3.28 -0.92
C PHE A 271 13.21 2.07 0.01
N SER A 272 13.59 2.27 1.27
CA SER A 272 13.75 1.19 2.25
C SER A 272 14.70 0.09 1.74
N THR A 273 14.23 -1.14 1.63
CA THR A 273 14.97 -2.29 1.09
C THR A 273 14.86 -2.42 -0.44
N ILE A 274 14.06 -1.56 -1.07
CA ILE A 274 13.81 -1.61 -2.51
C ILE A 274 14.85 -0.76 -3.22
N THR A 275 15.73 -1.41 -3.98
CA THR A 275 16.70 -0.74 -4.86
C THR A 275 16.35 -1.01 -6.30
N SER A 276 16.22 0.04 -7.10
CA SER A 276 16.16 0.00 -8.55
C SER A 276 17.50 0.45 -9.11
N THR A 277 18.09 -0.32 -10.01
CA THR A 277 19.42 -0.07 -10.55
C THR A 277 19.36 0.90 -11.72
N GLY A 278 20.31 1.77 -11.84
CA GLY A 278 20.44 2.69 -12.98
C GLY A 278 20.47 1.96 -14.32
N GLY A 279 19.96 2.58 -15.36
CA GLY A 279 19.99 2.07 -16.72
C GLY A 279 21.39 2.02 -17.29
N GLY A 280 21.67 1.05 -18.12
CA GLY A 280 22.97 0.88 -18.78
C GLY A 280 23.19 1.89 -19.91
N GLY A 281 24.40 2.43 -20.04
CA GLY A 281 24.79 3.33 -21.11
C GLY A 281 24.76 2.65 -22.49
N GLY A 282 24.47 3.41 -23.54
CA GLY A 282 24.54 2.96 -24.94
C GLY A 282 25.97 2.79 -25.44
N GLY A 283 26.22 1.73 -26.22
CA GLY A 283 27.53 1.47 -26.87
C GLY A 283 27.86 2.54 -27.91
N ASN A 284 29.17 2.88 -28.04
CA ASN A 284 29.66 3.84 -29.00
C ASN A 284 29.93 3.15 -30.36
N GLY A 285 29.83 3.87 -31.49
CA GLY A 285 30.42 3.44 -32.76
C GLY A 285 31.95 3.52 -32.72
N ASP A 286 32.65 2.75 -33.52
CA ASP A 286 34.10 2.69 -33.71
C ASP A 286 34.91 2.08 -32.54
N ALA A 287 34.66 2.43 -31.30
CA ALA A 287 35.34 1.82 -30.14
C ALA A 287 34.33 1.62 -29.02
N ASN A 288 34.48 0.59 -28.22
CA ASN A 288 33.55 0.25 -27.13
C ASN A 288 32.08 0.13 -27.58
N ALA A 289 31.89 -0.59 -28.70
CA ALA A 289 30.60 -0.74 -29.34
C ALA A 289 29.57 -1.58 -28.51
N CYS A 290 29.99 -2.18 -27.38
CA CYS A 290 29.08 -2.86 -26.47
C CYS A 290 28.29 -1.83 -25.60
N GLY A 291 26.97 -2.05 -25.51
CA GLY A 291 26.18 -1.38 -24.47
C GLY A 291 26.59 -1.85 -23.08
N VAL A 292 26.18 -1.13 -22.05
CA VAL A 292 26.48 -1.43 -20.63
C VAL A 292 25.28 -2.07 -19.97
N THR A 293 25.54 -3.01 -19.05
CA THR A 293 24.49 -3.66 -18.25
C THR A 293 23.92 -2.68 -17.22
N GLY A 294 22.65 -2.89 -16.82
CA GLY A 294 22.01 -2.04 -15.83
C GLY A 294 20.63 -2.56 -15.42
N GLY A 295 19.80 -1.71 -14.85
CA GLY A 295 18.39 -2.01 -14.61
C GLY A 295 17.71 -2.50 -15.88
N SER A 296 17.78 -1.70 -16.96
CA SER A 296 17.68 -2.18 -18.33
C SER A 296 19.02 -1.98 -19.04
N GLY A 297 19.35 -2.85 -19.98
CA GLY A 297 20.64 -2.85 -20.69
C GLY A 297 20.69 -1.86 -21.84
N GLY A 298 21.88 -1.30 -22.12
CA GLY A 298 22.13 -0.46 -23.27
C GLY A 298 22.19 -1.26 -24.57
N GLY A 299 21.80 -0.65 -25.69
CA GLY A 299 21.99 -1.15 -27.04
C GLY A 299 23.46 -1.08 -27.49
N ASN A 300 23.86 -1.94 -28.43
CA ASN A 300 25.18 -1.89 -28.99
C ASN A 300 25.31 -0.79 -30.05
N GLY A 301 26.48 -0.18 -30.13
CA GLY A 301 26.89 0.64 -31.27
C GLY A 301 27.51 -0.20 -32.41
N VAL A 302 27.78 0.44 -33.55
CA VAL A 302 28.36 -0.19 -34.72
C VAL A 302 29.86 -0.03 -34.76
N ASP A 303 30.60 -1.10 -34.72
CA ASP A 303 32.03 -1.14 -34.95
C ASP A 303 32.31 -1.51 -36.41
N SER A 304 32.92 -0.56 -37.15
CA SER A 304 33.25 -0.78 -38.56
C SER A 304 34.39 -1.80 -38.69
N GLY A 305 34.05 -3.05 -38.99
CA GLY A 305 34.98 -4.16 -39.09
C GLY A 305 35.09 -5.05 -37.84
N GLY A 306 34.31 -4.75 -36.80
CA GLY A 306 34.23 -5.53 -35.59
C GLY A 306 33.24 -6.72 -35.68
N PRO A 307 33.15 -7.55 -34.62
CA PRO A 307 32.31 -8.74 -34.61
C PRO A 307 30.81 -8.37 -34.62
N VAL A 308 30.00 -9.27 -35.15
CA VAL A 308 28.55 -9.22 -35.08
C VAL A 308 28.11 -9.30 -33.62
N ARG A 309 27.26 -8.36 -33.17
CA ARG A 309 26.70 -8.32 -31.81
C ARG A 309 25.19 -8.41 -31.91
N THR A 310 24.66 -9.61 -31.98
CA THR A 310 23.21 -9.85 -32.19
C THR A 310 22.34 -9.45 -30.98
N THR A 311 22.91 -9.33 -29.79
CA THR A 311 22.21 -8.94 -28.55
C THR A 311 22.93 -7.77 -27.92
N GLY A 312 22.17 -6.81 -27.37
CA GLY A 312 22.71 -5.73 -26.56
C GLY A 312 23.09 -6.18 -25.15
N ALA A 313 23.41 -5.25 -24.28
CA ALA A 313 23.77 -5.54 -22.91
C ALA A 313 22.59 -6.08 -22.08
N ALA A 314 22.89 -6.90 -21.09
CA ALA A 314 21.88 -7.48 -20.22
C ALA A 314 21.16 -6.42 -19.36
N GLY A 315 19.85 -6.54 -19.27
CA GLY A 315 19.06 -5.87 -18.25
C GLY A 315 18.96 -6.70 -16.95
N ASN A 316 18.19 -6.21 -15.99
CA ASN A 316 18.01 -6.85 -14.68
C ASN A 316 19.36 -7.22 -14.01
N THR A 317 20.28 -6.28 -14.01
CA THR A 317 21.62 -6.46 -13.45
C THR A 317 21.89 -5.45 -12.35
N PRO A 318 22.12 -5.87 -11.07
CA PRO A 318 22.06 -7.25 -10.60
C PRO A 318 20.65 -7.86 -10.71
N PRO A 319 20.54 -9.21 -10.81
CA PRO A 319 19.24 -9.85 -10.99
C PRO A 319 18.35 -9.73 -9.76
N VAL A 320 17.09 -9.38 -10.00
CA VAL A 320 16.01 -9.32 -9.00
C VAL A 320 14.76 -10.00 -9.54
N SER A 321 13.85 -10.37 -8.65
CA SER A 321 12.55 -10.94 -9.00
C SER A 321 11.41 -10.09 -8.40
N PRO A 322 10.41 -9.69 -9.19
CA PRO A 322 10.36 -9.72 -10.67
C PRO A 322 11.49 -8.90 -11.30
N PRO A 323 11.82 -9.16 -12.59
CA PRO A 323 12.86 -8.41 -13.29
C PRO A 323 12.59 -6.90 -13.30
N GLN A 324 13.61 -6.09 -13.09
CA GLN A 324 13.51 -4.64 -13.06
C GLN A 324 13.67 -3.97 -14.44
N GLY A 325 13.96 -4.73 -15.48
CA GLY A 325 14.13 -4.27 -16.86
C GLY A 325 14.67 -5.33 -17.78
N ASN A 326 14.81 -5.01 -19.05
CA ASN A 326 15.11 -5.92 -20.14
C ASN A 326 16.45 -5.60 -20.84
N PRO A 327 17.02 -6.52 -21.63
CA PRO A 327 18.25 -6.28 -22.38
C PRO A 327 18.08 -5.24 -23.49
N GLY A 328 19.18 -4.66 -23.92
CA GLY A 328 19.25 -3.83 -25.12
C GLY A 328 19.28 -4.63 -26.41
N GLY A 329 19.16 -3.93 -27.54
CA GLY A 329 19.24 -4.48 -28.91
C GLY A 329 20.68 -4.59 -29.40
N GLY A 330 20.88 -5.56 -30.30
CA GLY A 330 22.14 -5.80 -30.97
C GLY A 330 22.30 -5.01 -32.28
N THR A 331 23.44 -5.26 -32.92
CA THR A 331 23.76 -4.75 -34.27
C THR A 331 24.04 -5.92 -35.24
N ILE A 332 23.54 -5.83 -36.45
CA ILE A 332 23.83 -6.78 -37.52
C ILE A 332 24.68 -6.04 -38.55
N PRO A 333 25.92 -6.42 -38.78
CA PRO A 333 26.73 -5.83 -39.82
C PRO A 333 26.09 -6.08 -41.18
N THR A 334 25.80 -5.00 -41.90
CA THR A 334 25.32 -5.08 -43.32
C THR A 334 26.26 -4.28 -44.20
N ALA A 335 26.45 -4.77 -45.41
CA ALA A 335 27.20 -4.03 -46.44
C ALA A 335 26.45 -2.69 -46.68
N GLY A 336 27.10 -1.55 -46.41
CA GLY A 336 26.54 -0.21 -46.59
C GLY A 336 26.34 0.59 -45.31
N GLY A 337 26.73 0.08 -44.18
CA GLY A 337 26.63 0.74 -42.90
C GLY A 337 25.50 0.18 -42.04
N ALA A 338 25.65 0.29 -40.72
CA ALA A 338 24.70 -0.21 -39.77
C ALA A 338 24.30 0.91 -38.77
N GLY A 339 23.11 0.82 -38.21
CA GLY A 339 22.67 1.66 -37.08
C GLY A 339 22.87 0.93 -35.76
N GLY A 340 22.90 1.65 -34.67
CA GLY A 340 22.96 1.12 -33.32
C GLY A 340 21.68 0.44 -32.86
N GLY A 341 21.77 -0.51 -31.94
CA GLY A 341 20.61 -1.14 -31.28
C GLY A 341 19.90 -0.20 -30.32
N GLY A 342 18.61 -0.42 -30.07
CA GLY A 342 17.85 0.30 -29.06
C GLY A 342 18.19 -0.16 -27.63
N GLY A 343 18.00 0.71 -26.61
CA GLY A 343 18.11 0.34 -25.19
C GLY A 343 16.90 -0.42 -24.70
N GLY A 344 17.08 -1.27 -23.69
CA GLY A 344 15.98 -2.01 -23.04
C GLY A 344 15.05 -1.09 -22.24
N GLY A 345 13.78 -1.47 -22.13
CA GLY A 345 12.79 -0.81 -21.27
C GLY A 345 12.32 -1.73 -20.14
N ALA A 346 11.37 -1.26 -19.34
CA ALA A 346 10.85 -2.05 -18.22
C ALA A 346 10.08 -3.31 -18.66
N THR A 347 9.34 -3.26 -19.77
CA THR A 347 8.47 -4.37 -20.23
C THR A 347 8.97 -5.04 -21.49
N ALA A 348 9.82 -4.39 -22.26
CA ALA A 348 10.31 -4.89 -23.52
C ALA A 348 11.81 -4.69 -23.69
N ALA A 349 12.46 -5.64 -24.39
CA ALA A 349 13.84 -5.50 -24.82
C ALA A 349 13.96 -4.40 -25.87
N GLY A 350 15.13 -3.77 -25.94
CA GLY A 350 15.49 -2.93 -27.07
C GLY A 350 15.60 -3.77 -28.35
N SER A 351 15.16 -3.21 -29.45
CA SER A 351 15.25 -3.91 -30.76
C SER A 351 16.62 -3.76 -31.33
N SER A 352 17.08 -4.84 -32.02
CA SER A 352 18.21 -4.73 -32.93
C SER A 352 17.84 -3.84 -34.12
N GLN A 353 18.84 -3.32 -34.79
CA GLN A 353 18.59 -2.52 -36.00
C GLN A 353 17.67 -3.28 -36.96
N PRO A 354 16.59 -2.65 -37.50
CA PRO A 354 15.64 -3.31 -38.38
C PRO A 354 16.11 -3.43 -39.84
N GLY A 355 17.19 -2.76 -40.20
CA GLY A 355 17.75 -2.78 -41.58
C GLY A 355 19.04 -1.98 -41.72
N PRO A 356 19.63 -1.93 -42.90
CA PRO A 356 20.82 -1.15 -43.18
C PRO A 356 20.61 0.33 -42.77
N GLN A 357 21.56 0.90 -42.07
CA GLN A 357 21.63 2.34 -41.77
C GLN A 357 20.54 2.87 -40.75
N THR A 358 19.58 2.07 -40.34
CA THR A 358 18.55 2.44 -39.40
C THR A 358 18.92 2.04 -37.99
N GLY A 359 18.63 2.88 -36.97
CA GLY A 359 18.77 2.53 -35.56
C GLY A 359 17.63 1.63 -35.07
N GLY A 360 17.89 0.76 -34.10
CA GLY A 360 16.89 -0.06 -33.43
C GLY A 360 15.99 0.77 -32.49
N PRO A 361 14.68 0.51 -32.45
CA PRO A 361 13.78 1.13 -31.46
C PRO A 361 14.15 0.75 -30.03
N GLY A 362 13.89 1.67 -29.08
CA GLY A 362 13.95 1.39 -27.62
C GLY A 362 12.80 0.51 -27.14
N GLY A 363 13.03 -0.25 -26.09
CA GLY A 363 12.02 -1.08 -25.45
C GLY A 363 11.04 -0.26 -24.61
N ASP A 364 9.79 -0.68 -24.54
CA ASP A 364 8.73 0.04 -23.83
C ASP A 364 8.85 -0.07 -22.28
N GLY A 365 8.36 0.97 -21.64
CA GLY A 365 8.20 1.07 -20.20
C GLY A 365 6.92 0.45 -19.68
N LEU A 366 6.68 0.59 -18.38
CA LEU A 366 5.51 0.05 -17.69
C LEU A 366 4.43 1.12 -17.49
N ASN A 367 3.18 0.80 -17.82
CA ASN A 367 2.02 1.58 -17.43
C ASN A 367 1.67 1.30 -15.95
N VAL A 368 1.78 2.32 -15.10
CA VAL A 368 1.51 2.21 -13.65
C VAL A 368 0.11 2.69 -13.26
N SER A 369 -0.70 3.15 -14.21
CA SER A 369 -2.08 3.62 -13.96
C SER A 369 -2.97 2.62 -13.22
N PRO A 370 -2.85 1.30 -13.44
CA PRO A 370 -3.65 0.34 -12.68
C PRO A 370 -3.40 0.39 -11.16
N VAL A 371 -2.19 0.79 -10.73
CA VAL A 371 -1.85 0.92 -9.31
C VAL A 371 -2.07 2.34 -8.82
N PHE A 372 -1.59 3.36 -9.54
CA PHE A 372 -1.53 4.76 -9.09
C PHE A 372 -2.66 5.65 -9.59
N GLY A 373 -3.60 5.09 -10.36
CA GLY A 373 -4.75 5.83 -10.91
C GLY A 373 -4.50 6.32 -12.35
N THR A 374 -5.60 6.57 -13.07
CA THR A 374 -5.57 7.06 -14.45
C THR A 374 -5.11 8.52 -14.51
N ALA A 375 -4.60 8.93 -15.67
CA ALA A 375 -4.29 10.35 -15.93
C ALA A 375 -5.55 11.23 -15.89
N PRO A 376 -5.44 12.51 -15.49
CA PRO A 376 -4.20 13.20 -15.12
C PRO A 376 -3.79 12.95 -13.65
N GLN A 377 -2.51 12.71 -13.43
CA GLN A 377 -1.90 12.69 -12.11
C GLN A 377 -0.73 13.68 -12.09
N PRO A 378 -0.50 14.44 -11.00
CA PRO A 378 0.51 15.49 -10.97
C PRO A 378 1.95 14.97 -11.11
N PHE A 379 2.16 13.69 -10.85
CA PHE A 379 3.46 13.01 -11.00
C PHE A 379 3.64 12.32 -12.38
N TYR A 380 2.61 12.30 -13.23
CA TYR A 380 2.73 11.82 -14.60
C TYR A 380 3.28 12.94 -15.48
N GLN A 381 4.33 12.64 -16.25
CA GLN A 381 4.89 13.63 -17.15
C GLN A 381 3.94 13.91 -18.31
N ALA A 382 3.84 15.19 -18.68
CA ALA A 382 3.10 15.62 -19.86
C ALA A 382 3.76 15.07 -21.13
N ASN A 383 2.98 14.89 -22.19
CA ASN A 383 3.50 14.52 -23.50
C ASN A 383 4.57 15.50 -23.97
N VAL A 384 5.78 15.00 -24.20
CA VAL A 384 6.85 15.78 -24.83
C VAL A 384 6.86 15.46 -26.33
N PRO A 385 6.48 16.39 -27.21
CA PRO A 385 6.17 16.10 -28.62
C PRO A 385 7.29 15.46 -29.46
N ASN A 386 8.56 15.56 -29.03
CA ASN A 386 9.70 15.11 -29.81
C ASN A 386 10.42 13.87 -29.30
N ASN A 387 9.99 13.26 -28.19
CA ASN A 387 10.67 12.10 -27.58
C ASN A 387 9.95 10.75 -27.74
N GLY A 388 9.14 10.59 -28.77
CA GLY A 388 8.25 9.44 -28.89
C GLY A 388 6.96 9.68 -28.08
N VAL A 389 5.93 8.96 -28.42
CA VAL A 389 4.63 9.08 -27.75
C VAL A 389 4.80 8.69 -26.29
N SER A 390 4.91 9.66 -25.38
CA SER A 390 4.77 9.38 -23.95
C SER A 390 3.29 9.38 -23.62
N ALA A 391 2.72 8.22 -23.40
CA ALA A 391 1.43 8.14 -22.76
C ALA A 391 1.62 8.44 -21.25
N PRO A 392 0.82 9.35 -20.65
CA PRO A 392 0.91 9.62 -19.23
C PRO A 392 0.77 8.36 -18.40
N GLY A 393 1.60 8.20 -17.37
CA GLY A 393 1.59 7.02 -16.50
C GLY A 393 2.45 5.86 -16.97
N ILE A 394 3.25 6.03 -18.04
CA ILE A 394 4.26 5.05 -18.46
C ILE A 394 5.65 5.53 -18.01
N PHE A 395 6.46 4.63 -17.43
CA PHE A 395 7.81 4.90 -16.90
C PHE A 395 8.82 3.89 -17.41
N ALA A 396 10.07 4.28 -17.47
CA ALA A 396 11.22 3.46 -17.79
C ALA A 396 11.20 2.90 -19.22
N GLY A 397 11.04 3.78 -20.22
CA GLY A 397 11.24 3.46 -21.63
C GLY A 397 12.69 3.58 -22.08
N GLY A 398 13.20 2.68 -22.91
CA GLY A 398 14.55 2.66 -23.45
C GLY A 398 14.77 3.71 -24.54
N GLY A 399 16.02 4.12 -24.76
CA GLY A 399 16.41 5.03 -25.84
C GLY A 399 16.50 4.34 -27.21
N GLY A 400 16.22 5.07 -28.29
CA GLY A 400 16.42 4.59 -29.67
C GLY A 400 17.90 4.60 -30.08
N GLY A 401 18.33 3.67 -30.92
CA GLY A 401 19.68 3.63 -31.50
C GLY A 401 19.88 4.68 -32.58
N GLY A 402 21.10 5.16 -32.76
CA GLY A 402 21.47 6.11 -33.80
C GLY A 402 21.58 5.46 -35.20
N GLY A 403 21.23 6.20 -36.24
CA GLY A 403 21.28 5.80 -37.64
C GLY A 403 22.18 6.67 -38.51
N THR A 404 22.22 6.39 -39.83
CA THR A 404 22.97 7.14 -40.82
C THR A 404 22.05 7.97 -41.74
N PRO A 405 22.57 9.04 -42.44
CA PRO A 405 21.73 9.96 -43.23
C PRO A 405 20.91 9.30 -44.35
N SER A 406 21.29 8.11 -44.79
CA SER A 406 20.66 7.44 -45.95
C SER A 406 19.58 6.41 -45.55
N GLY A 407 19.33 6.19 -44.25
CA GLY A 407 18.60 5.04 -43.77
C GLY A 407 17.14 5.23 -43.37
N GLY A 408 16.53 6.39 -43.60
CA GLY A 408 15.11 6.57 -43.22
C GLY A 408 14.88 7.38 -41.93
N PRO A 409 13.74 7.28 -41.26
CA PRO A 409 13.38 8.10 -40.13
C PRO A 409 14.19 7.79 -38.85
N GLN A 410 14.23 8.74 -37.93
CA GLN A 410 14.80 8.54 -36.59
C GLN A 410 14.23 7.29 -35.94
N SER A 411 15.06 6.51 -35.25
CA SER A 411 14.57 5.39 -34.46
C SER A 411 13.72 5.86 -33.28
N CYS A 412 12.60 5.19 -33.08
CA CYS A 412 11.70 5.52 -31.99
C CYS A 412 12.32 5.18 -30.64
N ALA A 413 12.04 6.00 -29.64
CA ALA A 413 12.23 5.61 -28.24
C ALA A 413 11.12 4.66 -27.80
N GLY A 414 11.37 3.89 -26.74
CA GLY A 414 10.33 3.20 -26.02
C GLY A 414 9.40 4.17 -25.28
N LEU A 415 8.13 3.79 -25.15
CA LEU A 415 7.16 4.53 -24.34
C LEU A 415 7.65 4.62 -22.89
N GLY A 416 7.48 5.77 -22.22
CA GLY A 416 7.92 5.96 -20.84
C GLY A 416 9.15 6.83 -20.67
N GLY A 417 9.29 7.84 -21.54
CA GLY A 417 10.25 8.92 -21.39
C GLY A 417 11.60 8.73 -22.06
N GLY A 418 11.78 7.65 -22.85
CA GLY A 418 13.00 7.44 -23.62
C GLY A 418 13.22 8.52 -24.69
N SER A 419 14.48 8.74 -25.08
CA SER A 419 14.88 9.65 -26.17
C SER A 419 15.03 8.88 -27.49
N ARG A 420 14.62 9.52 -28.59
CA ARG A 420 14.85 8.97 -29.95
C ARG A 420 16.33 8.90 -30.29
N GLY A 421 16.71 7.98 -31.16
CA GLY A 421 18.04 7.98 -31.75
C GLY A 421 18.21 9.05 -32.80
N SER A 422 19.43 9.64 -32.88
CA SER A 422 19.79 10.61 -33.91
C SER A 422 19.90 9.97 -35.28
N TYR A 423 19.55 10.74 -36.26
CA TYR A 423 19.67 10.40 -37.67
C TYR A 423 20.61 11.36 -38.39
N GLY A 424 21.73 10.85 -38.87
CA GLY A 424 22.75 11.71 -39.44
C GLY A 424 23.27 12.78 -38.47
N THR A 425 23.03 14.03 -38.75
CA THR A 425 23.45 15.19 -37.95
C THR A 425 22.26 15.87 -37.23
N ILE A 426 21.07 15.27 -37.22
CA ILE A 426 19.89 15.87 -36.62
C ILE A 426 19.99 15.82 -35.09
N PRO A 427 19.92 16.95 -34.39
CA PRO A 427 19.91 16.98 -32.93
C PRO A 427 18.69 16.24 -32.35
N ILE A 428 18.88 15.64 -31.18
CA ILE A 428 17.85 14.94 -30.43
C ILE A 428 17.78 15.51 -29.00
N CYS A 429 16.60 15.41 -28.38
CA CYS A 429 16.40 15.88 -27.02
C CYS A 429 16.83 14.81 -26.01
N ASN A 430 17.21 15.23 -24.78
CA ASN A 430 17.44 14.33 -23.66
C ASN A 430 16.18 13.53 -23.34
N ALA A 431 16.34 12.40 -22.72
CA ALA A 431 15.24 11.61 -22.16
C ALA A 431 14.47 12.44 -21.11
N THR A 432 13.18 12.15 -20.95
CA THR A 432 12.30 12.92 -20.07
C THR A 432 12.72 12.72 -18.61
N ALA A 433 12.92 13.83 -17.90
CA ALA A 433 13.22 13.78 -16.46
C ALA A 433 12.07 13.14 -15.65
N ASN A 434 12.39 12.54 -14.53
CA ASN A 434 11.45 11.87 -13.58
C ASN A 434 10.65 10.73 -14.22
N THR A 435 11.26 10.06 -15.22
CA THR A 435 10.67 8.87 -15.85
C THR A 435 11.58 7.66 -15.85
N GLY A 436 12.90 7.87 -15.63
CA GLY A 436 13.91 6.83 -15.79
C GLY A 436 14.15 6.46 -17.26
N GLY A 437 13.76 7.30 -18.23
CA GLY A 437 13.93 7.02 -19.64
C GLY A 437 15.37 6.97 -20.07
N GLY A 438 15.74 6.06 -21.00
CA GLY A 438 17.08 5.93 -21.58
C GLY A 438 17.36 7.00 -22.63
N GLY A 439 18.61 7.50 -22.71
CA GLY A 439 19.08 8.44 -23.71
C GLY A 439 19.18 7.83 -25.10
N GLY A 440 18.95 8.62 -26.15
CA GLY A 440 19.07 8.19 -27.54
C GLY A 440 20.52 8.16 -28.03
N GLY A 441 20.86 7.19 -28.89
CA GLY A 441 22.17 7.06 -29.52
C GLY A 441 22.43 8.13 -30.56
N GLY A 442 23.68 8.61 -30.63
CA GLY A 442 24.14 9.56 -31.65
C GLY A 442 24.17 8.95 -33.03
N GLY A 443 23.89 9.77 -34.06
CA GLY A 443 23.91 9.38 -35.47
C GLY A 443 25.32 9.32 -36.09
N CYS A 444 25.39 9.24 -37.43
CA CYS A 444 26.63 9.36 -38.14
C CYS A 444 27.15 10.80 -38.12
N GLY A 445 28.38 11.02 -37.66
CA GLY A 445 28.99 12.36 -37.53
C GLY A 445 29.23 12.74 -36.06
N PRO A 446 29.46 14.03 -35.76
CA PRO A 446 29.81 14.50 -34.41
C PRO A 446 28.62 14.64 -33.45
N VAL A 447 27.50 13.98 -33.75
CA VAL A 447 26.29 14.08 -32.88
C VAL A 447 26.44 13.13 -31.71
N ALA A 448 26.59 13.70 -30.54
CA ALA A 448 26.63 12.94 -29.27
C ALA A 448 25.29 12.30 -28.96
N GLY A 449 25.32 11.21 -28.23
CA GLY A 449 24.13 10.68 -27.60
C GLY A 449 23.54 11.62 -26.56
N THR A 450 22.29 11.42 -26.19
CA THR A 450 21.59 12.28 -25.24
C THR A 450 21.66 11.71 -23.82
N ASN A 451 21.46 12.58 -22.84
CA ASN A 451 21.38 12.19 -21.44
C ASN A 451 20.13 11.35 -21.17
N GLY A 452 20.24 10.39 -20.25
CA GLY A 452 19.13 9.70 -19.65
C GLY A 452 18.27 10.63 -18.77
N GLY A 453 17.02 10.25 -18.57
CA GLY A 453 16.11 10.91 -17.65
C GLY A 453 16.37 10.52 -16.19
N SER A 454 16.20 11.43 -15.26
CA SER A 454 16.24 11.09 -13.83
C SER A 454 15.12 10.11 -13.46
N GLY A 455 15.34 9.38 -12.37
CA GLY A 455 14.35 8.51 -11.77
C GLY A 455 13.28 9.27 -10.96
N ILE A 456 12.42 8.52 -10.31
CA ILE A 456 11.36 9.02 -9.43
C ILE A 456 11.01 7.95 -8.39
N VAL A 457 10.59 8.38 -7.19
CA VAL A 457 9.99 7.49 -6.18
C VAL A 457 8.59 8.01 -5.84
N ILE A 458 7.59 7.13 -5.92
CA ILE A 458 6.20 7.44 -5.59
C ILE A 458 5.74 6.44 -4.53
N ILE A 459 5.13 6.94 -3.46
CA ILE A 459 4.61 6.15 -2.35
C ILE A 459 3.15 6.52 -2.16
N ARG A 460 2.24 5.53 -2.13
CA ARG A 460 0.81 5.74 -1.95
C ARG A 460 0.29 4.87 -0.82
N TYR A 461 -0.61 5.41 0.02
CA TYR A 461 -1.29 4.67 1.06
C TYR A 461 -2.69 5.21 1.33
N LYS A 462 -3.58 4.32 1.82
CA LYS A 462 -4.91 4.70 2.28
C LYS A 462 -4.80 5.46 3.59
N TYR A 463 -5.51 6.61 3.72
CA TYR A 463 -5.42 7.51 4.88
C TYR A 463 -6.79 7.78 5.55
N GLN A 464 -7.89 7.25 5.00
CA GLN A 464 -9.25 7.33 5.54
C GLN A 464 -10.15 6.19 5.02
#